data_ce8ae6149cc2f052c8eb1618242643f9
#
_entry.id   ce8ae6149cc2f052c8eb1618242643f9
#
_cell.length_a   1.000
_cell.length_b   1.000
_cell.length_c   1.000
_cell.angle_alpha   90.00
_cell.angle_beta   90.00
_cell.angle_gamma   90.00
#
_symmetry.space_group_name_H-M   'P 1'
#
loop_
_entity.id
_entity.type
_entity.pdbx_description
1 polymer ?
#
loop_
_entity_poly.entity_id
_entity_poly.type
_entity_poly.pdbx_seq_one_letter_code
_entity_poly.pdbx_strand_id
1 'polypeptide(L)'
;MEIEVVSELIEQYGTEVMIFCRRLTGCVPDAQDLYQQTFLKLMEMRVKIQREKNPRAFIFAVANSIWKNERRKLMRRALIAPSFSLEDEQTQDALELPDTEDTQQQVIERICRQQLSLAVQRLEPKFRTPILLMYGFGMSIEQIAQIERVPKGTIKSRLNRAKKKLRKEMEAYGYGE
;
A
#
# COMPACT_ATOMS: atom_id res chain seq x y z
N MET A 1 22.88 18.63 8.95
CA MET A 1 22.49 17.65 9.99
C MET A 1 21.02 17.20 9.92
N GLU A 2 20.02 18.07 9.80
CA GLU A 2 18.60 17.66 9.86
C GLU A 2 18.04 17.18 8.50
N ILE A 3 18.46 17.77 7.40
CA ILE A 3 18.13 17.34 6.05
C ILE A 3 18.83 16.01 5.74
N GLU A 4 20.00 15.79 6.27
CA GLU A 4 20.80 14.57 6.11
C GLU A 4 20.05 13.32 6.60
N VAL A 5 19.41 13.37 7.77
CA VAL A 5 18.66 12.21 8.32
C VAL A 5 17.48 11.82 7.40
N VAL A 6 16.74 12.80 6.88
CA VAL A 6 15.63 12.49 5.97
C VAL A 6 16.15 12.02 4.61
N SER A 7 17.27 12.57 4.14
CA SER A 7 17.93 12.12 2.91
C SER A 7 18.40 10.66 3.01
N GLU A 8 19.01 10.30 4.13
CA GLU A 8 19.39 8.89 4.40
C GLU A 8 18.17 7.95 4.41
N LEU A 9 17.05 8.40 5.00
CA LEU A 9 15.81 7.60 5.00
C LEU A 9 15.21 7.47 3.59
N ILE A 10 15.31 8.51 2.76
CA ILE A 10 14.88 8.44 1.36
C ILE A 10 15.77 7.48 0.58
N GLU A 11 17.08 7.54 0.74
CA GLU A 11 18.01 6.62 0.10
C GLU A 11 17.77 5.17 0.51
N GLN A 12 17.54 4.93 1.79
CA GLN A 12 17.38 3.58 2.33
C GLN A 12 15.99 2.99 2.06
N TYR A 13 14.92 3.78 2.19
CA TYR A 13 13.54 3.28 2.17
C TYR A 13 12.67 3.86 1.06
N GLY A 14 13.15 4.85 0.32
CA GLY A 14 12.35 5.61 -0.66
C GLY A 14 11.68 4.72 -1.70
N THR A 15 12.43 3.77 -2.27
CA THR A 15 11.89 2.82 -3.27
C THR A 15 10.76 1.97 -2.68
N GLU A 16 10.95 1.42 -1.48
CA GLU A 16 9.91 0.62 -0.82
C GLU A 16 8.66 1.44 -0.50
N VAL A 17 8.85 2.67 -0.02
CA VAL A 17 7.75 3.59 0.29
C VAL A 17 6.99 3.98 -0.97
N MET A 18 7.67 4.23 -2.10
CA MET A 18 7.02 4.51 -3.37
C MET A 18 6.18 3.32 -3.85
N ILE A 19 6.73 2.10 -3.78
CA ILE A 19 5.98 0.87 -4.12
C ILE A 19 4.75 0.72 -3.21
N PHE A 20 4.89 1.00 -1.92
CA PHE A 20 3.76 0.96 -0.98
C PHE A 20 2.69 1.99 -1.34
N CYS A 21 3.08 3.23 -1.62
CA CYS A 21 2.15 4.29 -2.04
C CYS A 21 1.39 3.88 -3.32
N ARG A 22 2.09 3.36 -4.34
CA ARG A 22 1.46 2.87 -5.58
C ARG A 22 0.44 1.76 -5.33
N ARG A 23 0.76 0.80 -4.48
CA ARG A 23 -0.15 -0.30 -4.13
C ARG A 23 -1.32 0.12 -3.25
N LEU A 24 -1.15 1.19 -2.46
CA LEU A 24 -2.24 1.75 -1.65
C LEU A 24 -3.22 2.56 -2.50
N THR A 25 -2.71 3.45 -3.34
CA THR A 25 -3.53 4.41 -4.11
C THR A 25 -4.11 3.78 -5.37
N GLY A 26 -3.35 2.93 -6.05
CA GLY A 26 -3.74 2.29 -7.31
C GLY A 26 -3.46 3.16 -8.54
N CYS A 27 -3.03 4.41 -8.40
CA CYS A 27 -2.66 5.29 -9.51
C CYS A 27 -1.34 6.04 -9.22
N VAL A 28 -0.63 6.41 -10.29
CA VAL A 28 0.70 7.02 -10.17
C VAL A 28 0.65 8.43 -9.59
N PRO A 29 -0.23 9.34 -10.04
CA PRO A 29 -0.29 10.69 -9.49
C PRO A 29 -0.54 10.71 -7.98
N ASP A 30 -1.55 9.98 -7.51
CA ASP A 30 -1.87 9.92 -6.07
C ASP A 30 -0.74 9.26 -5.26
N ALA A 31 -0.03 8.29 -5.86
CA ALA A 31 1.11 7.66 -5.22
C ALA A 31 2.27 8.64 -5.04
N GLN A 32 2.56 9.45 -6.05
CA GLN A 32 3.58 10.48 -5.99
C GLN A 32 3.24 11.55 -4.94
N ASP A 33 2.00 12.00 -4.91
CA ASP A 33 1.53 12.96 -3.90
C ASP A 33 1.63 12.38 -2.49
N LEU A 34 1.18 11.16 -2.28
CA LEU A 34 1.28 10.47 -0.99
C LEU A 34 2.73 10.30 -0.55
N TYR A 35 3.62 9.95 -1.48
CA TYR A 35 5.04 9.82 -1.23
C TYR A 35 5.65 11.15 -0.78
N GLN A 36 5.42 12.22 -1.54
CA GLN A 36 5.92 13.56 -1.21
C GLN A 36 5.40 14.04 0.15
N GLN A 37 4.09 13.94 0.38
CA GLN A 37 3.47 14.30 1.65
C GLN A 37 4.04 13.50 2.83
N THR A 38 4.38 12.22 2.61
CA THR A 38 5.00 11.37 3.63
C THR A 38 6.35 11.94 4.08
N PHE A 39 7.24 12.24 3.14
CA PHE A 39 8.57 12.76 3.47
C PHE A 39 8.54 14.21 3.97
N LEU A 40 7.65 15.05 3.44
CA LEU A 40 7.40 16.39 4.03
C LEU A 40 6.95 16.28 5.48
N LYS A 41 6.04 15.35 5.77
CA LYS A 41 5.57 15.14 7.15
C LYS A 41 6.68 14.62 8.07
N LEU A 42 7.56 13.77 7.57
CA LEU A 42 8.72 13.31 8.30
C LEU A 42 9.69 14.47 8.63
N MET A 43 9.90 15.39 7.69
CA MET A 43 10.71 16.60 7.94
C MET A 43 10.11 17.46 9.06
N GLU A 44 8.79 17.59 9.12
CA GLU A 44 8.11 18.31 10.22
C GLU A 44 8.24 17.59 11.57
N MET A 45 8.33 16.27 11.57
CA MET A 45 8.36 15.44 12.79
C MET A 45 9.78 15.20 13.35
N ARG A 46 10.73 15.99 12.98
CA ARG A 46 12.21 15.93 13.17
C ARG A 46 12.72 15.15 14.41
N VAL A 47 12.25 15.50 15.60
CA VAL A 47 12.74 14.95 16.86
C VAL A 47 12.28 13.50 17.10
N LYS A 48 11.17 13.08 16.49
CA LYS A 48 10.61 11.73 16.70
C LYS A 48 11.37 10.66 15.93
N ILE A 49 11.85 10.99 14.74
CA ILE A 49 12.55 10.03 13.86
C ILE A 49 13.87 9.56 14.48
N GLN A 50 14.64 10.45 15.07
CA GLN A 50 15.92 10.13 15.70
C GLN A 50 15.80 9.20 16.92
N ARG A 51 14.60 9.10 17.52
CA ARG A 51 14.30 8.27 18.68
C ARG A 51 13.63 6.94 18.32
N GLU A 52 13.30 6.75 17.05
CA GLU A 52 12.58 5.56 16.61
C GLU A 52 13.50 4.36 16.47
N LYS A 53 13.15 3.28 17.16
CA LYS A 53 13.87 2.01 17.08
C LYS A 53 13.66 1.30 15.74
N ASN A 54 12.60 1.64 15.00
CA ASN A 54 12.27 1.07 13.71
C ASN A 54 11.80 2.16 12.73
N PRO A 55 12.76 2.89 12.10
CA PRO A 55 12.44 3.97 11.16
C PRO A 55 11.58 3.50 10.00
N ARG A 56 11.83 2.30 9.48
CA ARG A 56 11.05 1.70 8.40
C ARG A 56 9.56 1.63 8.74
N ALA A 57 9.19 0.99 9.85
CA ALA A 57 7.80 0.89 10.29
C ALA A 57 7.17 2.26 10.56
N PHE A 58 7.94 3.21 11.05
CA PHE A 58 7.48 4.58 11.30
C PHE A 58 7.12 5.30 10.00
N ILE A 59 7.95 5.23 8.96
CA ILE A 59 7.68 5.82 7.66
C ILE A 59 6.37 5.25 7.07
N PHE A 60 6.21 3.92 7.11
CA PHE A 60 4.98 3.28 6.64
C PHE A 60 3.74 3.69 7.46
N ALA A 61 3.88 3.91 8.77
CA ALA A 61 2.81 4.41 9.62
C ALA A 61 2.39 5.83 9.23
N VAL A 62 3.35 6.71 8.91
CA VAL A 62 3.09 8.07 8.44
C VAL A 62 2.35 8.04 7.11
N ALA A 63 2.86 7.30 6.11
CA ALA A 63 2.22 7.15 4.81
C ALA A 63 0.78 6.62 4.92
N ASN A 64 0.57 5.56 5.69
CA ASN A 64 -0.76 4.98 5.93
C ASN A 64 -1.72 5.96 6.63
N SER A 65 -1.22 6.77 7.56
CA SER A 65 -2.02 7.78 8.26
C SER A 65 -2.48 8.89 7.32
N ILE A 66 -1.60 9.40 6.46
CA ILE A 66 -1.92 10.41 5.45
C ILE A 66 -2.97 9.87 4.49
N TRP A 67 -2.73 8.70 3.90
CA TRP A 67 -3.67 8.07 2.98
C TRP A 67 -5.07 7.86 3.58
N LYS A 68 -5.16 7.36 4.82
CA LYS A 68 -6.44 7.20 5.51
C LYS A 68 -7.16 8.52 5.71
N ASN A 69 -6.43 9.58 6.04
CA ASN A 69 -7.01 10.91 6.23
C ASN A 69 -7.54 11.48 4.92
N GLU A 70 -6.80 11.36 3.82
CA GLU A 70 -7.25 11.83 2.50
C GLU A 70 -8.50 11.07 2.04
N ARG A 71 -8.53 9.75 2.19
CA ARG A 71 -9.74 8.97 1.87
C ARG A 71 -10.95 9.38 2.70
N ARG A 72 -10.76 9.66 3.99
CA ARG A 72 -11.87 10.16 4.86
C ARG A 72 -12.38 11.53 4.39
N LYS A 73 -11.48 12.39 3.94
CA LYS A 73 -11.87 13.71 3.38
C LYS A 73 -12.67 13.53 2.09
N LEU A 74 -12.21 12.68 1.17
CA LEU A 74 -12.89 12.38 -0.08
C LEU A 74 -14.28 11.80 0.15
N MET A 75 -14.41 10.80 1.04
CA MET A 75 -15.70 10.21 1.40
C MET A 75 -16.66 11.24 2.00
N ARG A 76 -16.18 12.15 2.86
CA ARG A 76 -17.02 13.22 3.41
C ARG A 76 -17.49 14.21 2.34
N ARG A 77 -16.60 14.57 1.40
CA ARG A 77 -16.97 15.45 0.28
C ARG A 77 -18.03 14.80 -0.61
N ALA A 78 -17.87 13.51 -0.94
CA ALA A 78 -18.83 12.76 -1.75
C ALA A 78 -20.23 12.65 -1.08
N LEU A 79 -20.30 12.66 0.26
CA LEU A 79 -21.58 12.67 0.99
C LEU A 79 -22.26 14.04 0.99
N ILE A 80 -21.49 15.13 0.93
CA ILE A 80 -22.01 16.51 1.00
C ILE A 80 -22.37 17.02 -0.40
N ALA A 81 -21.64 16.65 -1.42
CA ALA A 81 -21.90 16.98 -2.81
C ALA A 81 -21.86 15.69 -3.65
N PRO A 82 -23.02 15.05 -3.90
CA PRO A 82 -23.07 13.92 -4.81
C PRO A 82 -22.98 14.45 -6.25
N SER A 83 -21.79 14.80 -6.68
CA SER A 83 -21.52 15.19 -8.06
C SER A 83 -20.29 14.41 -8.54
N PHE A 84 -20.56 13.58 -9.54
CA PHE A 84 -19.61 12.79 -10.32
C PHE A 84 -18.82 11.72 -9.55
N SER A 85 -19.27 10.47 -9.74
CA SER A 85 -18.35 9.33 -9.71
C SER A 85 -17.16 9.69 -10.61
N LEU A 86 -16.04 10.03 -9.99
CA LEU A 86 -14.77 9.75 -10.59
C LEU A 86 -14.77 8.22 -10.74
N GLU A 87 -15.17 7.73 -11.90
CA GLU A 87 -14.72 6.44 -12.37
C GLU A 87 -13.22 6.48 -12.17
N ASP A 88 -12.75 5.66 -11.23
CA ASP A 88 -11.32 5.39 -11.08
C ASP A 88 -10.85 4.99 -12.48
N GLU A 89 -10.28 5.90 -13.24
CA GLU A 89 -9.41 5.54 -14.35
C GLU A 89 -8.27 4.75 -13.70
N GLN A 90 -8.51 3.45 -13.60
CA GLN A 90 -7.50 2.47 -13.30
C GLN A 90 -6.49 2.53 -14.43
N THR A 91 -5.58 3.50 -14.33
CA THR A 91 -4.35 3.45 -15.11
C THR A 91 -3.64 2.20 -14.68
N GLN A 92 -3.83 1.15 -15.48
CA GLN A 92 -3.06 -0.09 -15.45
C GLN A 92 -1.61 0.28 -15.79
N ASP A 93 -0.90 0.80 -14.82
CA ASP A 93 0.55 0.77 -14.84
C ASP A 93 0.94 -0.67 -14.42
N ALA A 94 0.72 -1.58 -15.35
CA ALA A 94 1.45 -2.83 -15.35
C ALA A 94 2.93 -2.43 -15.33
N LEU A 95 3.65 -2.87 -14.30
CA LEU A 95 5.10 -2.85 -14.33
C LEU A 95 5.51 -3.60 -15.61
N GLU A 96 5.81 -2.84 -16.67
CA GLU A 96 6.46 -3.37 -17.85
C GLU A 96 7.84 -3.86 -17.43
N LEU A 97 7.92 -5.16 -17.20
CA LEU A 97 9.21 -5.84 -17.18
C LEU A 97 9.64 -6.01 -18.64
N PRO A 98 10.93 -5.80 -18.96
CA PRO A 98 11.43 -5.85 -20.31
C PRO A 98 11.15 -7.23 -20.93
N ASP A 99 10.82 -7.21 -22.23
CA ASP A 99 10.69 -8.37 -23.10
C ASP A 99 11.97 -9.22 -23.08
N THR A 100 11.94 -10.26 -22.29
CA THR A 100 12.78 -11.45 -22.51
C THR A 100 11.85 -12.55 -22.99
N GLU A 101 12.34 -13.43 -23.85
CA GLU A 101 11.61 -14.59 -24.38
C GLU A 101 11.04 -15.40 -23.20
N ASP A 102 9.81 -15.06 -22.79
CA ASP A 102 9.15 -15.68 -21.65
C ASP A 102 8.69 -17.09 -22.04
N THR A 103 9.08 -18.08 -21.24
CA THR A 103 8.48 -19.40 -21.32
C THR A 103 6.98 -19.34 -21.01
N GLN A 104 6.20 -20.29 -21.52
CA GLN A 104 4.75 -20.38 -21.27
C GLN A 104 4.42 -20.27 -19.76
N GLN A 105 5.24 -20.87 -18.92
CA GLN A 105 5.12 -20.82 -17.45
C GLN A 105 5.30 -19.41 -16.89
N GLN A 106 6.26 -18.65 -17.39
CA GLN A 106 6.52 -17.26 -16.94
C GLN A 106 5.38 -16.32 -17.34
N VAL A 107 4.77 -16.54 -18.51
CA VAL A 107 3.59 -15.78 -18.95
C VAL A 107 2.40 -16.04 -18.02
N ILE A 108 2.12 -17.30 -17.66
CA ILE A 108 1.04 -17.67 -16.74
C ILE A 108 1.28 -17.04 -15.36
N GLU A 109 2.51 -17.12 -14.83
CA GLU A 109 2.85 -16.50 -13.54
C GLU A 109 2.69 -14.98 -13.57
N ARG A 110 3.06 -14.33 -14.66
CA ARG A 110 2.90 -12.87 -14.83
C ARG A 110 1.43 -12.49 -14.82
N ILE A 111 0.58 -13.19 -15.56
CA ILE A 111 -0.86 -12.97 -15.58
C ILE A 111 -1.46 -13.18 -14.18
N CYS A 112 -1.08 -14.27 -13.50
CA CYS A 112 -1.53 -14.54 -12.14
C CYS A 112 -1.14 -13.42 -11.15
N ARG A 113 0.09 -12.91 -11.21
CA ARG A 113 0.56 -11.78 -10.40
C ARG A 113 -0.22 -10.49 -10.69
N GLN A 114 -0.52 -10.21 -11.96
CA GLN A 114 -1.33 -9.06 -12.35
C GLN A 114 -2.75 -9.16 -11.78
N GLN A 115 -3.42 -10.31 -11.95
CA GLN A 115 -4.75 -10.53 -11.41
C GLN A 115 -4.78 -10.42 -9.88
N LEU A 116 -3.79 -11.00 -9.20
CA LEU A 116 -3.66 -10.87 -7.75
C LEU A 116 -3.46 -9.40 -7.31
N SER A 117 -2.66 -8.64 -8.05
CA SER A 117 -2.46 -7.21 -7.78
C SER A 117 -3.76 -6.43 -7.89
N LEU A 118 -4.55 -6.67 -8.93
CA LEU A 118 -5.88 -6.07 -9.12
C LEU A 118 -6.84 -6.49 -8.00
N ALA A 119 -6.86 -7.77 -7.64
CA ALA A 119 -7.68 -8.28 -6.54
C ALA A 119 -7.34 -7.59 -5.21
N VAL A 120 -6.05 -7.37 -4.93
CA VAL A 120 -5.61 -6.63 -3.75
C VAL A 120 -6.06 -5.18 -3.79
N GLN A 121 -6.03 -4.52 -4.95
CA GLN A 121 -6.50 -3.14 -5.09
C GLN A 121 -8.01 -3.00 -4.87
N ARG A 122 -8.81 -4.02 -5.20
CA ARG A 122 -10.26 -4.04 -4.95
C ARG A 122 -10.62 -4.29 -3.49
N LEU A 123 -9.67 -4.75 -2.65
CA LEU A 123 -9.93 -4.91 -1.23
C LEU A 123 -10.25 -3.57 -0.56
N GLU A 124 -11.19 -3.60 0.36
CA GLU A 124 -11.41 -2.46 1.26
C GLU A 124 -10.11 -2.05 1.97
N PRO A 125 -9.86 -0.75 2.21
CA PRO A 125 -8.63 -0.25 2.83
C PRO A 125 -8.21 -0.98 4.10
N LYS A 126 -9.16 -1.33 4.96
CA LYS A 126 -8.91 -2.05 6.22
C LYS A 126 -8.35 -3.47 6.03
N PHE A 127 -8.52 -4.06 4.83
CA PHE A 127 -7.99 -5.37 4.45
C PHE A 127 -6.74 -5.22 3.58
N ARG A 128 -6.73 -4.22 2.68
CA ARG A 128 -5.62 -3.97 1.76
C ARG A 128 -4.32 -3.67 2.48
N THR A 129 -4.33 -2.70 3.41
CA THR A 129 -3.11 -2.31 4.13
C THR A 129 -2.43 -3.46 4.86
N PRO A 130 -3.12 -4.27 5.71
CA PRO A 130 -2.47 -5.39 6.37
C PRO A 130 -1.88 -6.44 5.41
N ILE A 131 -2.58 -6.74 4.31
CA ILE A 131 -2.08 -7.68 3.28
C ILE A 131 -0.80 -7.16 2.65
N LEU A 132 -0.78 -5.88 2.23
CA LEU A 132 0.41 -5.28 1.62
C LEU A 132 1.59 -5.28 2.59
N LEU A 133 1.38 -4.84 3.84
CA LEU A 133 2.44 -4.76 4.84
C LEU A 133 3.02 -6.14 5.18
N MET A 134 2.17 -7.17 5.32
CA MET A 134 2.63 -8.51 5.66
C MET A 134 3.31 -9.21 4.47
N TYR A 135 2.64 -9.29 3.33
CA TYR A 135 3.11 -10.11 2.19
C TYR A 135 3.95 -9.32 1.20
N GLY A 136 3.74 -8.01 1.09
CA GLY A 136 4.54 -7.16 0.21
C GLY A 136 5.82 -6.64 0.85
N PHE A 137 5.82 -6.42 2.17
CA PHE A 137 6.94 -5.80 2.87
C PHE A 137 7.48 -6.60 4.06
N GLY A 138 6.98 -7.81 4.28
CA GLY A 138 7.50 -8.75 5.29
C GLY A 138 7.35 -8.29 6.74
N MET A 139 6.34 -7.43 7.02
CA MET A 139 6.14 -6.91 8.37
C MET A 139 5.43 -7.92 9.27
N SER A 140 5.81 -7.95 10.55
CA SER A 140 5.16 -8.78 11.55
C SER A 140 3.77 -8.25 11.92
N ILE A 141 2.92 -9.11 12.48
CA ILE A 141 1.60 -8.71 12.98
C ILE A 141 1.71 -7.58 14.01
N GLU A 142 2.75 -7.62 14.84
CA GLU A 142 3.05 -6.59 15.84
C GLU A 142 3.31 -5.23 15.20
N GLN A 143 4.17 -5.21 14.19
CA GLN A 143 4.50 -3.99 13.45
C GLN A 143 3.27 -3.43 12.73
N ILE A 144 2.49 -4.30 12.08
CA ILE A 144 1.26 -3.90 11.40
C ILE A 144 0.24 -3.34 12.38
N ALA A 145 0.10 -3.96 13.57
CA ALA A 145 -0.80 -3.47 14.62
C ALA A 145 -0.41 -2.07 15.11
N GLN A 146 0.89 -1.79 15.23
CA GLN A 146 1.40 -0.46 15.56
C GLN A 146 1.14 0.55 14.43
N ILE A 147 1.42 0.19 13.17
CA ILE A 147 1.16 1.04 11.99
C ILE A 147 -0.32 1.37 11.85
N GLU A 148 -1.18 0.37 12.00
CA GLU A 148 -2.64 0.52 11.90
C GLU A 148 -3.30 1.13 13.15
N ARG A 149 -2.60 1.16 14.29
CA ARG A 149 -3.07 1.55 15.63
C ARG A 149 -4.30 0.77 16.07
N VAL A 150 -4.23 -0.55 15.92
CA VAL A 150 -5.28 -1.49 16.32
C VAL A 150 -4.68 -2.71 17.03
N PRO A 151 -5.47 -3.45 17.84
CA PRO A 151 -4.99 -4.66 18.50
C PRO A 151 -4.51 -5.73 17.50
N LYS A 152 -3.52 -6.54 17.89
CA LYS A 152 -3.00 -7.67 17.08
C LYS A 152 -4.10 -8.65 16.65
N GLY A 153 -5.09 -8.91 17.50
CA GLY A 153 -6.25 -9.75 17.18
C GLY A 153 -7.06 -9.20 16.02
N THR A 154 -7.19 -7.88 15.94
CA THR A 154 -7.85 -7.20 14.81
C THR A 154 -7.07 -7.41 13.50
N ILE A 155 -5.73 -7.32 13.54
CA ILE A 155 -4.90 -7.58 12.35
C ILE A 155 -5.04 -9.03 11.91
N LYS A 156 -4.97 -10.01 12.83
CA LYS A 156 -5.17 -11.43 12.51
C LYS A 156 -6.52 -11.68 11.82
N SER A 157 -7.60 -11.12 12.37
CA SER A 157 -8.93 -11.28 11.78
C SER A 157 -9.07 -10.60 10.41
N ARG A 158 -8.46 -9.41 10.23
CA ARG A 158 -8.43 -8.70 8.94
C ARG A 158 -7.66 -9.49 7.87
N LEU A 159 -6.49 -10.03 8.21
CA LEU A 159 -5.69 -10.85 7.32
C LEU A 159 -6.44 -12.13 6.89
N ASN A 160 -7.10 -12.82 7.83
CA ASN A 160 -7.88 -14.01 7.51
C ASN A 160 -9.06 -13.70 6.57
N ARG A 161 -9.78 -12.61 6.81
CA ARG A 161 -10.88 -12.18 5.93
C ARG A 161 -10.38 -11.73 4.56
N ALA A 162 -9.26 -11.01 4.52
CA ALA A 162 -8.63 -10.59 3.27
C ALA A 162 -8.21 -11.80 2.42
N LYS A 163 -7.54 -12.80 3.03
CA LYS A 163 -7.16 -14.04 2.33
C LYS A 163 -8.38 -14.77 1.75
N LYS A 164 -9.47 -14.89 2.51
CA LYS A 164 -10.70 -15.53 2.02
C LYS A 164 -11.29 -14.79 0.82
N LYS A 165 -11.30 -13.44 0.87
CA LYS A 165 -11.78 -12.62 -0.26
C LYS A 165 -10.90 -12.81 -1.48
N LEU A 166 -9.57 -12.73 -1.33
CA LEU A 166 -8.62 -12.91 -2.42
C LEU A 166 -8.70 -14.31 -3.02
N ARG A 167 -8.80 -15.36 -2.19
CA ARG A 167 -8.97 -16.73 -2.68
C ARG A 167 -10.22 -16.85 -3.55
N LYS A 168 -11.37 -16.39 -3.06
CA LYS A 168 -12.63 -16.42 -3.81
C LYS A 168 -12.53 -15.67 -5.14
N GLU A 169 -11.84 -14.54 -5.17
CA GLU A 169 -11.66 -13.76 -6.40
C GLU A 169 -10.72 -14.46 -7.37
N MET A 170 -9.63 -15.06 -6.89
CA MET A 170 -8.68 -15.80 -7.71
C MET A 170 -9.27 -17.13 -8.25
N GLU A 171 -10.10 -17.83 -7.46
CA GLU A 171 -10.86 -19.00 -7.91
C GLU A 171 -11.78 -18.67 -9.10
N ALA A 172 -12.39 -17.49 -9.10
CA ALA A 172 -13.22 -17.01 -10.21
C ALA A 172 -12.43 -16.81 -11.52
N TYR A 173 -11.12 -16.62 -11.42
CA TYR A 173 -10.20 -16.54 -12.57
C TYR A 173 -9.54 -17.88 -12.93
N GLY A 174 -9.94 -18.98 -12.27
CA GLY A 174 -9.38 -20.31 -12.53
C GLY A 174 -8.05 -20.61 -11.82
N TYR A 175 -7.66 -19.81 -10.86
CA TYR A 175 -6.44 -20.01 -10.05
C TYR A 175 -6.74 -20.58 -8.67
N GLY A 176 -7.53 -21.66 -8.59
CA GLY A 176 -8.03 -22.19 -7.34
C GLY A 176 -7.85 -23.70 -7.17
N GLU A 177 -6.64 -24.23 -7.31
CA GLU A 177 -6.28 -25.54 -6.77
C GLU A 177 -5.06 -25.44 -5.84
#